data_9681269544e82f7f262e4d33f949291b
#
_entry.id   9681269544e82f7f262e4d33f949291b
#
_cell.length_a   1.000
_cell.length_b   1.000
_cell.length_c   1.000
_cell.angle_alpha   90.00
_cell.angle_beta   90.00
_cell.angle_gamma   90.00
#
_symmetry.space_group_name_H-M   'P 1'
#
loop_
_entity.id
_entity.type
_entity.pdbx_description
1 polymer ?
#
loop_
_entity_poly.entity_id
_entity_poly.type
_entity_poly.pdbx_seq_one_letter_code
_entity_poly.pdbx_strand_id
1 'polypeptide(L)'
;MQNIFGLPIFVSQYKDIFVKRNQKPIMKYRLLLLVAVLFSWIGGNYAAVVPESTAVETANMLLSQRGGVLFKGGKAQVETIFQGNEPMYYIIRFEKGGWALISAEDTVDPLLGYSFDSEYVSEGQPEWIKGWLNEYTDQIKIARQTPALQRHYRWAGDLVSRATEDRIDPLITVAWNQDSPYNSLCPQMSGGPGGRAYVGCVAVAMGQALTVVRYPLRGQGTKSYTSTNAGFLSVNFDNEPDYDWDAILSGANNYSEVARLLYHCGVLIDMEYGADGSGAITQNIPGYFRHYYGFPETCTTYSRDIDYAGKDNEWHELIQSELKRGRAVIYAGNEGNQVGHCFNLDGWDGFTSYHVNWGWGGVNNGFYTLDNLGDHVQGSYPDNHRVVVGVAPKSETPYDIRLSTTRVKIGTPAGVAVADVTVLSDMPDAEYEFELKGMMQFGGTYAEPSYEVRDGKFYTTKLIEDKAVHKTVYIKAIHKESRNSYEKKFDLQLSTSGIDEVLAEDVKIYPVPATDVLTIEVPYAEGKYAIYNVAGMALQSGEIDDNVTTVDVSNLSKGSYMLQYSTSQGVVVKSFIVK
;
A
#
# COMPACT_ATOMS: atom_id res chain seq x y z
N MET A 1 66.87 27.79 11.40
CA MET A 1 67.68 28.02 12.59
C MET A 1 66.99 27.35 13.74
N GLN A 2 67.53 26.26 14.09
CA GLN A 2 68.22 25.93 15.34
C GLN A 2 67.25 25.90 16.51
N ASN A 3 66.95 24.73 17.02
CA ASN A 3 67.69 23.90 18.01
C ASN A 3 67.14 24.15 19.41
N ILE A 4 66.99 23.29 20.36
CA ILE A 4 67.47 21.95 20.73
C ILE A 4 67.12 21.74 22.20
N PHE A 5 66.76 20.53 22.64
CA PHE A 5 66.97 19.89 23.98
C PHE A 5 66.39 20.54 25.27
N GLY A 6 65.96 19.86 26.30
CA GLY A 6 66.23 18.52 26.81
C GLY A 6 65.53 18.31 28.18
N LEU A 7 65.32 17.09 28.53
CA LEU A 7 65.02 16.58 29.86
C LEU A 7 66.19 16.85 30.86
N PRO A 8 65.95 16.88 32.20
CA PRO A 8 66.11 15.62 32.92
C PRO A 8 65.21 15.43 34.19
N ILE A 9 65.07 14.17 34.48
CA ILE A 9 64.76 13.46 35.70
C ILE A 9 65.28 14.09 37.00
N PHE A 10 64.46 14.11 38.07
CA PHE A 10 64.92 13.99 39.46
C PHE A 10 63.97 13.17 40.29
N VAL A 11 64.49 12.08 40.82
CA VAL A 11 63.94 11.21 41.90
C VAL A 11 64.31 11.78 43.24
N SER A 12 63.40 11.88 44.20
CA SER A 12 63.74 11.75 45.61
C SER A 12 62.50 11.55 46.49
N GLN A 13 62.55 10.47 47.20
CA GLN A 13 61.81 9.99 48.37
C GLN A 13 61.30 11.08 49.35
N TYR A 14 60.12 10.83 49.90
CA TYR A 14 59.91 10.89 51.37
C TYR A 14 58.70 10.03 51.80
N LYS A 15 58.82 9.45 52.96
CA LYS A 15 58.06 8.40 53.64
C LYS A 15 56.73 8.87 54.25
N ASP A 16 55.86 7.90 54.36
CA ASP A 16 54.87 7.61 55.41
C ASP A 16 54.13 8.73 56.13
N ILE A 17 52.82 8.81 55.91
CA ILE A 17 51.81 9.07 56.95
C ILE A 17 50.57 8.19 56.66
N PHE A 18 50.32 7.19 57.53
CA PHE A 18 49.07 6.41 57.56
C PHE A 18 47.90 7.30 57.93
N VAL A 19 46.90 7.45 57.03
CA VAL A 19 45.55 7.84 57.39
C VAL A 19 44.59 6.80 56.84
N LYS A 20 44.04 5.98 57.74
CA LYS A 20 42.92 5.06 57.48
C LYS A 20 41.73 5.90 56.94
N ARG A 21 41.41 5.77 55.70
CA ARG A 21 40.16 6.28 55.13
C ARG A 21 39.30 5.12 54.69
N ASN A 22 38.14 4.97 55.32
CA ASN A 22 37.09 4.01 55.05
C ASN A 22 36.76 3.92 53.55
N GLN A 23 37.19 2.86 52.89
CA GLN A 23 36.74 2.51 51.54
C GLN A 23 35.51 1.61 51.61
N LYS A 24 34.34 2.15 51.85
CA LYS A 24 33.07 1.42 51.58
C LYS A 24 31.93 2.40 51.30
N PRO A 25 31.90 3.08 50.16
CA PRO A 25 30.68 3.10 49.33
C PRO A 25 30.89 2.93 47.81
N ILE A 26 32.10 3.09 47.28
CA ILE A 26 32.31 3.14 45.80
C ILE A 26 32.04 1.80 45.10
N MET A 27 32.25 0.70 45.83
CA MET A 27 32.03 -0.64 45.23
C MET A 27 30.54 -1.03 45.12
N LYS A 28 29.68 -0.51 46.01
CA LYS A 28 28.21 -0.69 45.91
C LYS A 28 27.60 0.09 44.72
N TYR A 29 28.08 1.29 44.45
CA TYR A 29 27.60 2.07 43.29
C TYR A 29 28.12 1.55 41.96
N ARG A 30 29.33 0.98 41.91
CA ARG A 30 29.84 0.30 40.68
C ARG A 30 29.09 -1.00 40.39
N LEU A 31 28.69 -1.75 41.40
CA LEU A 31 27.90 -2.98 41.25
C LEU A 31 26.46 -2.63 40.87
N LEU A 32 25.87 -1.57 41.43
CA LEU A 32 24.54 -1.07 41.03
C LEU A 32 24.54 -0.49 39.61
N LEU A 33 25.59 0.19 39.19
CA LEU A 33 25.74 0.67 37.81
C LEU A 33 25.96 -0.50 36.81
N LEU A 34 26.75 -1.53 37.17
CA LEU A 34 26.93 -2.74 36.36
C LEU A 34 25.65 -3.58 36.29
N VAL A 35 24.88 -3.67 37.37
CA VAL A 35 23.58 -4.34 37.37
C VAL A 35 22.56 -3.51 36.57
N ALA A 36 22.56 -2.18 36.66
CA ALA A 36 21.70 -1.35 35.83
C ALA A 36 22.07 -1.42 34.34
N VAL A 37 23.37 -1.49 34.00
CA VAL A 37 23.83 -1.69 32.61
C VAL A 37 23.55 -3.12 32.13
N LEU A 38 23.66 -4.14 33.00
CA LEU A 38 23.27 -5.51 32.66
C LEU A 38 21.74 -5.67 32.52
N PHE A 39 20.94 -4.97 33.32
CA PHE A 39 19.49 -4.95 33.14
C PHE A 39 19.05 -4.17 31.90
N SER A 40 19.82 -3.17 31.44
CA SER A 40 19.57 -2.49 30.15
C SER A 40 20.00 -3.35 28.92
N TRP A 41 20.78 -4.42 29.13
CA TRP A 41 21.16 -5.38 28.07
C TRP A 41 20.32 -6.66 28.05
N ILE A 42 19.49 -6.89 29.07
CA ILE A 42 18.55 -8.03 29.15
C ILE A 42 17.10 -7.56 28.84
N GLY A 43 16.90 -6.27 28.56
CA GLY A 43 15.68 -5.80 27.94
C GLY A 43 15.62 -6.40 26.54
N GLY A 44 14.99 -7.58 26.40
CA GLY A 44 14.52 -8.02 25.11
C GLY A 44 13.70 -6.86 24.52
N ASN A 45 13.80 -6.64 23.24
CA ASN A 45 12.93 -5.71 22.51
C ASN A 45 11.48 -6.22 22.61
N TYR A 46 10.86 -6.00 23.76
CA TYR A 46 9.43 -6.18 23.89
C TYR A 46 8.78 -4.96 23.24
N ALA A 47 7.74 -5.20 22.49
CA ALA A 47 6.81 -4.18 22.00
C ALA A 47 6.57 -3.13 23.09
N ALA A 48 6.91 -1.88 22.81
CA ALA A 48 6.85 -0.80 23.79
C ALA A 48 5.65 0.09 23.53
N VAL A 49 4.83 0.28 24.56
CA VAL A 49 3.75 1.28 24.50
C VAL A 49 4.37 2.66 24.27
N VAL A 50 3.96 3.30 23.20
CA VAL A 50 4.43 4.64 22.83
C VAL A 50 3.78 5.67 23.73
N PRO A 51 4.54 6.55 24.41
CA PRO A 51 3.97 7.63 25.18
C PRO A 51 3.24 8.67 24.31
N GLU A 52 2.19 9.30 24.86
CA GLU A 52 1.41 10.34 24.17
C GLU A 52 2.29 11.48 23.62
N SER A 53 3.30 11.92 24.39
CA SER A 53 4.24 12.97 23.95
C SER A 53 5.01 12.55 22.69
N THR A 54 5.48 11.30 22.63
CA THR A 54 6.17 10.74 21.47
C THR A 54 5.21 10.62 20.26
N ALA A 55 3.95 10.26 20.50
CA ALA A 55 2.94 10.21 19.44
C ALA A 55 2.71 11.59 18.81
N VAL A 56 2.60 12.64 19.62
CA VAL A 56 2.45 14.03 19.15
C VAL A 56 3.69 14.49 18.36
N GLU A 57 4.90 14.19 18.85
CA GLU A 57 6.15 14.52 18.14
C GLU A 57 6.23 13.80 16.79
N THR A 58 5.89 12.51 16.75
CA THR A 58 5.87 11.70 15.53
C THR A 58 4.83 12.21 14.54
N ALA A 59 3.61 12.54 15.00
CA ALA A 59 2.59 13.15 14.16
C ALA A 59 3.08 14.44 13.50
N ASN A 60 3.66 15.35 14.28
CA ASN A 60 4.22 16.60 13.75
C ASN A 60 5.31 16.35 12.71
N MET A 61 6.21 15.40 12.96
CA MET A 61 7.28 15.03 12.03
C MET A 61 6.71 14.49 10.72
N LEU A 62 5.87 13.46 10.78
CA LEU A 62 5.35 12.78 9.59
C LEU A 62 4.42 13.67 8.76
N LEU A 63 3.56 14.47 9.41
CA LEU A 63 2.69 15.40 8.70
C LEU A 63 3.46 16.56 8.06
N SER A 64 4.55 17.02 8.67
CA SER A 64 5.43 18.03 8.07
C SER A 64 6.08 17.52 6.79
N GLN A 65 6.40 16.23 6.71
CA GLN A 65 6.95 15.58 5.53
C GLN A 65 5.91 15.46 4.39
N ARG A 66 4.60 15.37 4.71
CA ARG A 66 3.49 15.22 3.76
C ARG A 66 2.84 16.53 3.33
N GLY A 67 2.64 17.43 4.28
CA GLY A 67 1.94 18.70 4.07
C GLY A 67 2.84 19.89 3.72
N GLY A 68 4.15 19.68 3.75
CA GLY A 68 5.10 20.74 3.46
C GLY A 68 4.94 21.98 4.37
N VAL A 69 5.02 23.16 3.76
CA VAL A 69 5.01 24.47 4.47
C VAL A 69 3.67 24.79 5.15
N LEU A 70 2.59 24.09 4.78
CA LEU A 70 1.24 24.39 5.28
C LEU A 70 0.97 23.79 6.66
N PHE A 71 1.61 22.68 7.00
CA PHE A 71 1.46 22.08 8.33
C PHE A 71 2.41 22.75 9.33
N LYS A 72 1.88 23.74 10.04
CA LYS A 72 2.59 24.37 11.16
C LYS A 72 2.06 23.78 12.44
N GLY A 73 2.76 22.80 12.98
CA GLY A 73 2.42 22.21 14.27
C GLY A 73 1.98 23.30 15.27
N GLY A 74 0.97 23.01 16.06
CA GLY A 74 0.40 23.87 17.08
C GLY A 74 0.15 23.06 18.34
N LYS A 75 -0.57 23.64 19.28
CA LYS A 75 -1.13 22.88 20.40
C LYS A 75 -2.03 21.79 19.81
N ALA A 76 -1.91 20.60 20.35
CA ALA A 76 -2.70 19.45 19.98
C ALA A 76 -3.60 19.04 21.15
N GLN A 77 -4.83 18.65 20.85
CA GLN A 77 -5.68 17.90 21.78
C GLN A 77 -5.50 16.42 21.46
N VAL A 78 -5.23 15.64 22.48
CA VAL A 78 -5.02 14.18 22.33
C VAL A 78 -6.13 13.44 23.05
N GLU A 79 -6.72 12.51 22.33
CA GLU A 79 -7.67 11.54 22.86
C GLU A 79 -7.02 10.16 22.73
N THR A 80 -6.94 9.40 23.82
CA THR A 80 -6.36 8.06 23.81
C THR A 80 -7.46 7.03 23.70
N ILE A 81 -7.35 6.18 22.70
CA ILE A 81 -8.27 5.05 22.50
C ILE A 81 -7.72 3.83 23.22
N PHE A 82 -8.51 3.30 24.15
CA PHE A 82 -8.16 2.15 24.98
C PHE A 82 -8.95 0.92 24.59
N GLN A 83 -8.31 -0.25 24.75
CA GLN A 83 -8.99 -1.52 24.87
C GLN A 83 -8.67 -2.13 26.23
N GLY A 84 -9.70 -2.20 27.09
CA GLY A 84 -9.47 -2.44 28.51
C GLY A 84 -8.63 -1.31 29.13
N ASN A 85 -7.45 -1.64 29.65
CA ASN A 85 -6.53 -0.67 30.23
C ASN A 85 -5.34 -0.35 29.30
N GLU A 86 -5.30 -0.90 28.10
CA GLU A 86 -4.16 -0.74 27.17
C GLU A 86 -4.50 0.32 26.12
N PRO A 87 -3.63 1.35 25.92
CA PRO A 87 -3.79 2.29 24.84
C PRO A 87 -3.50 1.60 23.50
N MET A 88 -4.38 1.79 22.51
CA MET A 88 -4.22 1.23 21.18
C MET A 88 -3.70 2.25 20.19
N TYR A 89 -4.29 3.43 20.17
CA TYR A 89 -3.84 4.54 19.35
C TYR A 89 -4.30 5.87 19.92
N TYR A 90 -3.72 6.94 19.40
CA TYR A 90 -4.00 8.33 19.79
C TYR A 90 -4.69 9.06 18.64
N ILE A 91 -5.77 9.78 18.96
CA ILE A 91 -6.40 10.75 18.06
C ILE A 91 -5.84 12.12 18.43
N ILE A 92 -5.08 12.71 17.54
CA ILE A 92 -4.42 14.00 17.73
C ILE A 92 -5.11 15.03 16.85
N ARG A 93 -5.80 16.00 17.45
CA ARG A 93 -6.46 17.11 16.75
C ARG A 93 -5.62 18.37 16.92
N PHE A 94 -5.29 19.02 15.82
CA PHE A 94 -4.43 20.21 15.84
C PHE A 94 -5.26 21.49 15.88
N GLU A 95 -4.83 22.46 16.68
CA GLU A 95 -5.55 23.73 16.92
C GLU A 95 -5.77 24.53 15.60
N LYS A 96 -4.91 24.36 14.61
CA LYS A 96 -4.99 25.02 13.29
C LYS A 96 -5.73 24.23 12.22
N GLY A 97 -6.40 23.17 12.61
CA GLY A 97 -7.10 22.25 11.75
C GLY A 97 -6.29 21.00 11.40
N GLY A 98 -7.00 19.97 10.95
CA GLY A 98 -6.46 18.65 10.67
C GLY A 98 -6.29 17.77 11.91
N TRP A 99 -6.00 16.51 11.66
CA TRP A 99 -5.87 15.48 12.69
C TRP A 99 -4.90 14.37 12.25
N ALA A 100 -4.44 13.59 13.22
CA ALA A 100 -3.69 12.36 12.99
C ALA A 100 -4.15 11.24 13.92
N LEU A 101 -4.11 10.00 13.42
CA LEU A 101 -4.21 8.78 14.20
C LEU A 101 -2.81 8.18 14.30
N ILE A 102 -2.29 8.04 15.51
CA ILE A 102 -0.94 7.52 15.77
C ILE A 102 -1.04 6.27 16.63
N SER A 103 -0.38 5.20 16.21
CA SER A 103 -0.31 3.95 16.97
C SER A 103 0.29 4.17 18.37
N ALA A 104 -0.23 3.44 19.36
CA ALA A 104 0.38 3.35 20.69
C ALA A 104 1.35 2.14 20.80
N GLU A 105 1.77 1.58 19.67
CA GLU A 105 2.66 0.44 19.57
C GLU A 105 3.79 0.73 18.58
N ASP A 106 5.05 0.57 19.00
CA ASP A 106 6.19 0.98 18.18
C ASP A 106 6.67 -0.05 17.16
N THR A 107 6.14 -1.25 17.19
CA THR A 107 6.46 -2.30 16.21
C THR A 107 5.59 -2.25 14.94
N VAL A 108 4.59 -1.39 14.91
CA VAL A 108 3.72 -1.15 13.75
C VAL A 108 3.95 0.23 13.14
N ASP A 109 3.37 0.48 11.97
CA ASP A 109 3.40 1.79 11.34
C ASP A 109 2.87 2.86 12.31
N PRO A 110 3.63 3.94 12.56
CA PRO A 110 3.19 5.00 13.46
C PRO A 110 1.92 5.73 12.99
N LEU A 111 1.75 5.94 11.67
CA LEU A 111 0.70 6.79 11.12
C LEU A 111 -0.43 5.95 10.53
N LEU A 112 -1.51 5.79 11.27
CA LEU A 112 -2.70 5.02 10.88
C LEU A 112 -3.64 5.81 9.96
N GLY A 113 -3.67 7.13 10.15
CA GLY A 113 -4.47 8.02 9.32
C GLY A 113 -4.25 9.48 9.66
N TYR A 114 -4.61 10.37 8.73
CA TYR A 114 -4.54 11.83 8.92
C TYR A 114 -5.39 12.58 7.92
N SER A 115 -5.70 13.83 8.26
CA SER A 115 -6.19 14.83 7.31
C SER A 115 -5.63 16.20 7.65
N PHE A 116 -5.52 17.08 6.64
CA PHE A 116 -5.13 18.48 6.84
C PHE A 116 -6.33 19.42 6.91
N ASP A 117 -7.50 18.99 6.42
CA ASP A 117 -8.63 19.86 6.11
C ASP A 117 -9.98 19.31 6.60
N SER A 118 -10.11 18.02 6.88
CA SER A 118 -11.33 17.45 7.44
C SER A 118 -11.36 17.51 8.97
N GLU A 119 -12.56 17.42 9.53
CA GLU A 119 -12.79 17.25 10.96
C GLU A 119 -12.76 15.77 11.33
N TYR A 120 -12.19 15.43 12.49
CA TYR A 120 -12.27 14.10 13.08
C TYR A 120 -13.24 14.09 14.26
N VAL A 121 -14.31 13.33 14.10
CA VAL A 121 -15.34 13.12 15.12
C VAL A 121 -15.25 11.70 15.61
N SER A 122 -15.03 11.51 16.92
CA SER A 122 -14.98 10.20 17.57
C SER A 122 -16.34 9.72 18.09
N GLU A 123 -17.23 10.64 18.43
CA GLU A 123 -18.59 10.31 18.92
C GLU A 123 -19.58 10.19 17.76
N GLY A 124 -20.54 9.25 17.87
CA GLY A 124 -21.58 9.09 16.87
C GLY A 124 -21.11 8.57 15.50
N GLN A 125 -19.87 8.08 15.42
CA GLN A 125 -19.39 7.44 14.20
C GLN A 125 -20.29 6.28 13.80
N PRO A 126 -20.53 6.11 12.47
CA PRO A 126 -21.17 4.91 11.94
C PRO A 126 -20.38 3.64 12.30
N GLU A 127 -21.08 2.52 12.44
CA GLU A 127 -20.48 1.24 12.83
C GLU A 127 -19.34 0.80 11.87
N TRP A 128 -19.43 1.11 10.59
CA TRP A 128 -18.39 0.76 9.61
C TRP A 128 -17.07 1.53 9.79
N ILE A 129 -17.12 2.81 10.21
CA ILE A 129 -15.89 3.55 10.55
C ILE A 129 -15.28 2.95 11.83
N LYS A 130 -16.11 2.61 12.80
CA LYS A 130 -15.66 1.90 14.00
C LYS A 130 -15.05 0.55 13.66
N GLY A 131 -15.67 -0.22 12.74
CA GLY A 131 -15.14 -1.47 12.24
C GLY A 131 -13.73 -1.30 11.69
N TRP A 132 -13.52 -0.35 10.77
CA TRP A 132 -12.20 -0.03 10.23
C TRP A 132 -11.16 0.32 11.32
N LEU A 133 -11.54 1.14 12.29
CA LEU A 133 -10.64 1.52 13.38
C LEU A 133 -10.37 0.36 14.36
N ASN A 134 -11.31 -0.57 14.50
CA ASN A 134 -11.10 -1.81 15.26
C ASN A 134 -10.05 -2.71 14.62
N GLU A 135 -9.96 -2.73 13.29
CA GLU A 135 -8.91 -3.48 12.59
C GLU A 135 -7.51 -3.00 13.01
N TYR A 136 -7.29 -1.70 13.13
CA TYR A 136 -6.03 -1.19 13.69
C TYR A 136 -5.78 -1.67 15.11
N THR A 137 -6.84 -1.70 15.93
CA THR A 137 -6.76 -2.22 17.30
C THR A 137 -6.36 -3.69 17.33
N ASP A 138 -6.94 -4.51 16.46
CA ASP A 138 -6.64 -5.94 16.40
C ASP A 138 -5.24 -6.21 15.85
N GLN A 139 -4.80 -5.48 14.84
CA GLN A 139 -3.43 -5.54 14.35
C GLN A 139 -2.40 -5.15 15.42
N ILE A 140 -2.65 -4.11 16.21
CA ILE A 140 -1.81 -3.71 17.35
C ILE A 140 -1.74 -4.82 18.41
N LYS A 141 -2.84 -5.52 18.71
CA LYS A 141 -2.83 -6.68 19.61
C LYS A 141 -1.97 -7.81 19.08
N ILE A 142 -2.11 -8.14 17.79
CA ILE A 142 -1.32 -9.17 17.13
C ILE A 142 0.15 -8.80 17.21
N ALA A 143 0.51 -7.55 16.93
CA ALA A 143 1.89 -7.06 17.04
C ALA A 143 2.47 -7.27 18.44
N ARG A 144 1.72 -6.90 19.49
CA ARG A 144 2.12 -7.11 20.89
C ARG A 144 2.32 -8.58 21.29
N GLN A 145 1.60 -9.49 20.63
CA GLN A 145 1.70 -10.91 20.84
C GLN A 145 2.80 -11.58 20.00
N THR A 146 3.48 -10.83 19.13
CA THR A 146 4.49 -11.34 18.20
C THR A 146 5.91 -10.92 18.64
N PRO A 147 6.62 -11.71 19.46
CA PRO A 147 7.84 -11.28 20.16
C PRO A 147 9.04 -10.96 19.26
N ALA A 148 8.98 -11.29 17.96
CA ALA A 148 10.08 -11.10 17.01
C ALA A 148 10.03 -9.77 16.27
N LEU A 149 8.95 -8.99 16.42
CA LEU A 149 8.80 -7.71 15.73
C LEU A 149 9.78 -6.68 16.29
N GLN A 150 10.44 -5.97 15.40
CA GLN A 150 11.31 -4.85 15.75
C GLN A 150 10.53 -3.54 15.59
N ARG A 151 11.04 -2.48 16.23
CA ARG A 151 10.49 -1.14 16.07
C ARG A 151 10.40 -0.78 14.59
N HIS A 152 9.24 -0.32 14.16
CA HIS A 152 9.00 0.05 12.79
C HIS A 152 9.85 1.28 12.39
N TYR A 153 10.49 1.23 11.24
CA TYR A 153 11.48 2.25 10.82
C TYR A 153 10.90 3.66 10.71
N ARG A 154 9.61 3.80 10.39
CA ARG A 154 8.95 5.11 10.24
C ARG A 154 8.77 5.89 11.54
N TRP A 155 9.03 5.30 12.70
CA TRP A 155 9.17 6.04 13.95
C TRP A 155 10.39 6.99 13.97
N ALA A 156 11.31 6.83 13.03
CA ALA A 156 12.43 7.74 12.78
C ALA A 156 12.15 8.77 11.66
N GLY A 157 10.97 8.71 11.02
CA GLY A 157 10.56 9.53 9.89
C GLY A 157 10.58 8.79 8.55
N ASP A 158 9.87 9.32 7.57
CA ASP A 158 9.87 8.75 6.22
C ASP A 158 11.20 9.03 5.51
N LEU A 159 11.60 8.12 4.60
CA LEU A 159 12.74 8.34 3.72
C LEU A 159 12.34 9.33 2.62
N VAL A 160 12.75 10.57 2.76
CA VAL A 160 12.24 11.78 2.09
C VAL A 160 12.39 11.81 0.55
N SER A 161 13.05 10.85 -0.11
CA SER A 161 13.53 11.08 -1.48
C SER A 161 12.57 10.74 -2.63
N ARG A 162 11.36 10.21 -2.41
CA ARG A 162 10.45 9.79 -3.49
C ARG A 162 9.00 10.27 -3.42
N ALA A 163 8.52 10.67 -2.27
CA ALA A 163 7.09 10.81 -2.00
C ALA A 163 6.38 11.98 -2.69
N THR A 164 7.07 13.02 -3.12
CA THR A 164 6.42 14.22 -3.67
C THR A 164 6.09 14.13 -5.17
N GLU A 165 6.73 13.23 -5.91
CA GLU A 165 6.48 13.08 -7.35
C GLU A 165 5.32 12.14 -7.67
N ASP A 166 4.97 11.23 -6.76
CA ASP A 166 3.95 10.19 -6.98
C ASP A 166 2.63 10.46 -6.25
N ARG A 167 2.52 11.52 -5.46
CA ARG A 167 1.29 11.87 -4.73
C ARG A 167 0.12 12.09 -5.69
N ILE A 168 -1.03 11.55 -5.33
CA ILE A 168 -2.31 11.76 -6.02
C ILE A 168 -3.27 12.42 -5.04
N ASP A 169 -3.65 13.66 -5.33
CA ASP A 169 -4.65 14.36 -4.54
C ASP A 169 -6.04 13.73 -4.72
N PRO A 170 -6.96 13.90 -3.76
CA PRO A 170 -8.30 13.32 -3.85
C PRO A 170 -9.02 13.68 -5.15
N LEU A 171 -9.47 12.64 -5.87
CA LEU A 171 -10.16 12.77 -7.16
C LEU A 171 -11.63 13.15 -7.00
N ILE A 172 -12.26 12.69 -5.91
CA ILE A 172 -13.67 12.94 -5.60
C ILE A 172 -13.78 14.27 -4.87
N THR A 173 -14.45 15.23 -5.48
CA THR A 173 -14.62 16.59 -4.95
C THR A 173 -15.93 16.80 -4.18
N VAL A 174 -16.75 15.75 -4.08
CA VAL A 174 -18.06 15.79 -3.43
C VAL A 174 -18.04 15.04 -2.09
N ALA A 175 -18.80 15.54 -1.13
CA ALA A 175 -18.91 14.98 0.21
C ALA A 175 -20.37 14.65 0.51
N TRP A 176 -20.84 13.51 -0.02
CA TRP A 176 -22.24 13.12 0.12
C TRP A 176 -22.47 12.26 1.36
N ASN A 177 -23.75 12.19 1.78
CA ASN A 177 -24.24 11.36 2.88
C ASN A 177 -25.38 10.45 2.37
N GLN A 178 -25.96 9.65 3.27
CA GLN A 178 -26.99 8.66 2.95
C GLN A 178 -28.41 9.11 3.35
N ASP A 179 -28.55 10.22 4.07
CA ASP A 179 -29.79 10.80 4.57
C ASP A 179 -30.27 11.98 3.69
N SER A 180 -31.14 12.84 4.22
CA SER A 180 -31.64 14.03 3.50
C SER A 180 -30.51 15.05 3.29
N PRO A 181 -30.42 15.65 2.08
CA PRO A 181 -31.35 15.59 0.94
C PRO A 181 -31.11 14.44 -0.05
N TYR A 182 -30.05 13.66 0.13
CA TYR A 182 -29.58 12.64 -0.82
C TYR A 182 -30.58 11.50 -1.03
N ASN A 183 -31.37 11.16 -0.01
CA ASN A 183 -32.37 10.10 -0.05
C ASN A 183 -33.77 10.56 -0.52
N SER A 184 -33.89 11.76 -1.09
CA SER A 184 -35.20 12.34 -1.43
C SER A 184 -36.02 11.52 -2.44
N LEU A 185 -35.39 10.65 -3.23
CA LEU A 185 -36.05 9.72 -4.15
C LEU A 185 -36.08 8.26 -3.64
N CYS A 186 -35.44 7.97 -2.52
CA CYS A 186 -35.52 6.63 -1.91
C CYS A 186 -36.95 6.31 -1.45
N PRO A 187 -37.31 5.02 -1.33
CA PRO A 187 -38.63 4.60 -0.90
C PRO A 187 -39.07 5.24 0.43
N GLN A 188 -40.35 5.56 0.54
CA GLN A 188 -40.92 6.03 1.80
C GLN A 188 -40.84 4.91 2.85
N MET A 189 -40.35 5.26 4.05
CA MET A 189 -40.13 4.28 5.12
C MET A 189 -40.26 4.95 6.48
N SER A 190 -41.22 4.48 7.26
CA SER A 190 -41.44 5.00 8.61
C SER A 190 -40.22 4.68 9.51
N GLY A 191 -39.78 5.68 10.26
CA GLY A 191 -38.56 5.57 11.10
C GLY A 191 -37.27 5.94 10.41
N GLY A 192 -37.24 5.98 9.10
CA GLY A 192 -36.07 6.38 8.36
C GLY A 192 -35.86 7.90 8.29
N PRO A 193 -34.68 8.38 7.88
CA PRO A 193 -34.33 9.80 7.85
C PRO A 193 -35.24 10.58 6.89
N GLY A 194 -35.93 11.57 7.40
CA GLY A 194 -36.91 12.34 6.64
C GLY A 194 -38.14 11.52 6.18
N GLY A 195 -38.43 10.38 6.81
CA GLY A 195 -39.53 9.47 6.45
C GLY A 195 -39.24 8.59 5.24
N ARG A 196 -37.97 8.40 4.90
CA ARG A 196 -37.48 7.61 3.77
C ARG A 196 -36.37 6.66 4.20
N ALA A 197 -36.10 5.64 3.39
CA ALA A 197 -34.96 4.77 3.58
C ALA A 197 -33.65 5.55 3.40
N TYR A 198 -32.56 5.07 4.01
CA TYR A 198 -31.22 5.52 3.67
C TYR A 198 -30.88 5.19 2.21
N VAL A 199 -30.00 5.99 1.59
CA VAL A 199 -29.47 5.72 0.23
C VAL A 199 -28.73 4.38 0.18
N GLY A 200 -27.94 4.07 1.20
CA GLY A 200 -27.04 2.93 1.27
C GLY A 200 -25.62 3.28 0.79
N CYS A 201 -24.61 2.82 1.54
CA CYS A 201 -23.22 3.13 1.30
C CYS A 201 -22.73 2.71 -0.11
N VAL A 202 -23.20 1.56 -0.62
CA VAL A 202 -22.83 1.07 -1.94
C VAL A 202 -23.28 2.05 -3.03
N ALA A 203 -24.52 2.56 -2.96
CA ALA A 203 -25.02 3.51 -3.95
C ALA A 203 -24.31 4.88 -3.85
N VAL A 204 -23.97 5.33 -2.63
CA VAL A 204 -23.16 6.55 -2.45
C VAL A 204 -21.77 6.38 -3.06
N ALA A 205 -21.09 5.28 -2.76
CA ALA A 205 -19.76 5.00 -3.31
C ALA A 205 -19.78 4.91 -4.84
N MET A 206 -20.77 4.20 -5.41
CA MET A 206 -20.98 4.15 -6.87
C MET A 206 -21.15 5.55 -7.44
N GLY A 207 -22.09 6.35 -6.91
CA GLY A 207 -22.38 7.69 -7.41
C GLY A 207 -21.17 8.61 -7.32
N GLN A 208 -20.44 8.60 -6.21
CA GLN A 208 -19.23 9.41 -6.02
C GLN A 208 -18.11 9.00 -7.00
N ALA A 209 -17.88 7.70 -7.22
CA ALA A 209 -16.89 7.24 -8.20
C ALA A 209 -17.24 7.69 -9.64
N LEU A 210 -18.52 7.69 -10.00
CA LEU A 210 -19.00 8.18 -11.31
C LEU A 210 -18.77 9.68 -11.51
N THR A 211 -18.72 10.50 -10.45
CA THR A 211 -18.43 11.94 -10.56
C THR A 211 -17.04 12.23 -11.11
N VAL A 212 -16.07 11.36 -10.84
CA VAL A 212 -14.68 11.50 -11.30
C VAL A 212 -14.61 11.46 -12.83
N VAL A 213 -15.38 10.56 -13.44
CA VAL A 213 -15.38 10.36 -14.89
C VAL A 213 -16.55 11.04 -15.61
N ARG A 214 -17.51 11.59 -14.88
CA ARG A 214 -18.75 12.21 -15.40
C ARG A 214 -19.45 11.33 -16.45
N TYR A 215 -19.59 10.05 -16.12
CA TYR A 215 -20.12 9.03 -17.01
C TYR A 215 -21.01 8.03 -16.23
N PRO A 216 -22.08 7.48 -16.84
CA PRO A 216 -22.55 7.69 -18.23
C PRO A 216 -23.29 9.01 -18.40
N LEU A 217 -23.63 9.39 -19.64
CA LEU A 217 -24.61 10.47 -19.85
C LEU A 217 -25.99 10.04 -19.34
N ARG A 218 -26.38 8.79 -19.57
CA ARG A 218 -27.53 8.10 -18.98
C ARG A 218 -27.32 6.59 -19.06
N GLY A 219 -28.10 5.82 -18.32
CA GLY A 219 -28.14 4.36 -18.47
C GLY A 219 -28.93 3.93 -19.70
N GLN A 220 -29.00 2.63 -19.93
CA GLN A 220 -29.76 2.00 -21.01
C GLN A 220 -30.63 0.85 -20.48
N GLY A 221 -31.77 0.61 -21.15
CA GLY A 221 -32.68 -0.47 -20.81
C GLY A 221 -33.47 -0.25 -19.52
N THR A 222 -34.10 -1.30 -19.05
CA THR A 222 -34.93 -1.26 -17.82
C THR A 222 -34.34 -2.21 -16.77
N LYS A 223 -34.08 -1.68 -15.57
CA LYS A 223 -33.71 -2.47 -14.38
C LYS A 223 -34.89 -2.52 -13.41
N SER A 224 -35.22 -3.71 -12.95
CA SER A 224 -36.26 -3.90 -11.92
C SER A 224 -35.90 -5.04 -10.98
N TYR A 225 -36.37 -4.97 -9.75
CA TYR A 225 -36.22 -6.00 -8.73
C TYR A 225 -37.28 -5.80 -7.63
N THR A 226 -37.36 -6.72 -6.69
CA THR A 226 -38.22 -6.61 -5.51
C THR A 226 -37.35 -6.59 -4.25
N SER A 227 -37.32 -5.45 -3.55
CA SER A 227 -36.73 -5.34 -2.21
C SER A 227 -37.70 -5.91 -1.18
N THR A 228 -37.15 -6.59 -0.17
CA THR A 228 -37.95 -7.18 0.92
C THR A 228 -38.77 -6.14 1.67
N ASN A 229 -38.20 -4.98 1.93
CA ASN A 229 -38.82 -3.92 2.72
C ASN A 229 -39.50 -2.83 1.89
N ALA A 230 -39.06 -2.60 0.65
CA ALA A 230 -39.55 -1.51 -0.18
C ALA A 230 -40.48 -1.96 -1.33
N GLY A 231 -40.63 -3.27 -1.53
CA GLY A 231 -41.47 -3.82 -2.60
C GLY A 231 -40.82 -3.72 -3.98
N PHE A 232 -41.66 -3.68 -5.03
CA PHE A 232 -41.16 -3.62 -6.41
C PHE A 232 -40.60 -2.24 -6.75
N LEU A 233 -39.38 -2.23 -7.27
CA LEU A 233 -38.65 -1.02 -7.69
C LEU A 233 -38.18 -1.20 -9.13
N SER A 234 -38.24 -0.12 -9.90
CA SER A 234 -37.85 -0.14 -11.33
C SER A 234 -37.41 1.23 -11.82
N VAL A 235 -36.40 1.22 -12.68
CA VAL A 235 -35.97 2.39 -13.47
C VAL A 235 -35.87 1.99 -14.92
N ASN A 236 -36.54 2.74 -15.80
CA ASN A 236 -36.37 2.61 -17.24
C ASN A 236 -35.43 3.72 -17.72
N PHE A 237 -34.15 3.40 -17.84
CA PHE A 237 -33.11 4.35 -18.20
C PHE A 237 -33.30 4.95 -19.59
N ASP A 238 -33.96 4.26 -20.53
CA ASP A 238 -34.21 4.78 -21.87
C ASP A 238 -35.17 6.00 -21.86
N ASN A 239 -36.00 6.10 -20.82
CA ASN A 239 -36.93 7.21 -20.61
C ASN A 239 -36.39 8.31 -19.68
N GLU A 240 -35.25 8.07 -19.04
CA GLU A 240 -34.63 9.08 -18.17
C GLU A 240 -33.88 10.14 -19.00
N PRO A 241 -33.88 11.42 -18.56
CA PRO A 241 -33.02 12.42 -19.14
C PRO A 241 -31.55 12.13 -18.86
N ASP A 242 -30.66 12.71 -19.68
CA ASP A 242 -29.22 12.68 -19.40
C ASP A 242 -28.92 13.22 -18.01
N TYR A 243 -27.86 12.71 -17.38
CA TYR A 243 -27.38 13.25 -16.10
C TYR A 243 -26.76 14.62 -16.32
N ASP A 244 -27.21 15.60 -15.55
CA ASP A 244 -26.58 16.92 -15.48
C ASP A 244 -25.40 16.87 -14.50
N TRP A 245 -24.23 16.51 -15.01
CA TRP A 245 -23.01 16.36 -14.20
C TRP A 245 -22.59 17.67 -13.51
N ASP A 246 -22.88 18.84 -14.08
CA ASP A 246 -22.58 20.11 -13.43
C ASP A 246 -23.52 20.38 -12.26
N ALA A 247 -24.80 20.06 -12.37
CA ALA A 247 -25.76 20.12 -11.28
C ALA A 247 -25.44 19.08 -10.19
N ILE A 248 -25.01 17.86 -10.57
CA ILE A 248 -24.58 16.80 -9.66
C ILE A 248 -23.37 17.27 -8.83
N LEU A 249 -22.35 17.80 -9.48
CA LEU A 249 -21.12 18.23 -8.80
C LEU A 249 -21.32 19.47 -7.92
N SER A 250 -22.19 20.40 -8.33
CA SER A 250 -22.48 21.61 -7.56
C SER A 250 -23.53 21.42 -6.45
N GLY A 251 -24.27 20.31 -6.45
CA GLY A 251 -25.41 20.11 -5.55
C GLY A 251 -26.58 21.06 -5.85
N ALA A 252 -26.71 21.53 -7.08
CA ALA A 252 -27.76 22.46 -7.48
C ALA A 252 -29.17 21.92 -7.22
N ASN A 253 -30.14 22.82 -7.08
CA ASN A 253 -31.56 22.50 -6.85
C ASN A 253 -31.79 21.55 -5.65
N ASN A 254 -31.11 21.82 -4.53
CA ASN A 254 -31.19 21.01 -3.31
C ASN A 254 -30.84 19.54 -3.56
N TYR A 255 -29.76 19.31 -4.32
CA TYR A 255 -29.23 17.98 -4.65
C TYR A 255 -30.20 17.05 -5.41
N SER A 256 -31.18 17.59 -6.15
CA SER A 256 -32.18 16.76 -6.85
C SER A 256 -31.54 15.80 -7.87
N GLU A 257 -30.54 16.26 -8.64
CA GLU A 257 -29.81 15.42 -9.59
C GLU A 257 -28.92 14.40 -8.88
N VAL A 258 -28.33 14.77 -7.75
CA VAL A 258 -27.57 13.81 -6.90
C VAL A 258 -28.51 12.73 -6.39
N ALA A 259 -29.67 13.09 -5.84
CA ALA A 259 -30.64 12.11 -5.35
C ALA A 259 -31.13 11.18 -6.46
N ARG A 260 -31.29 11.70 -7.71
CA ARG A 260 -31.64 10.88 -8.88
C ARG A 260 -30.53 9.87 -9.21
N LEU A 261 -29.29 10.33 -9.29
CA LEU A 261 -28.13 9.44 -9.53
C LEU A 261 -28.03 8.37 -8.45
N LEU A 262 -28.13 8.74 -7.18
CA LEU A 262 -28.01 7.81 -6.06
C LEU A 262 -29.17 6.81 -6.01
N TYR A 263 -30.40 7.23 -6.29
CA TYR A 263 -31.54 6.31 -6.41
C TYR A 263 -31.35 5.34 -7.57
N HIS A 264 -30.87 5.82 -8.72
CA HIS A 264 -30.55 4.97 -9.87
C HIS A 264 -29.46 3.94 -9.52
N CYS A 265 -28.38 4.35 -8.84
CA CYS A 265 -27.36 3.44 -8.34
C CYS A 265 -27.96 2.40 -7.38
N GLY A 266 -28.86 2.82 -6.48
CA GLY A 266 -29.54 1.91 -5.55
C GLY A 266 -30.42 0.87 -6.26
N VAL A 267 -31.22 1.29 -7.24
CA VAL A 267 -32.02 0.35 -8.06
C VAL A 267 -31.11 -0.55 -8.88
N LEU A 268 -30.04 -0.01 -9.43
CA LEU A 268 -29.09 -0.76 -10.24
C LEU A 268 -28.45 -1.93 -9.49
N ILE A 269 -28.12 -1.71 -8.20
CA ILE A 269 -27.42 -2.70 -7.37
C ILE A 269 -28.35 -3.61 -6.55
N ASP A 270 -29.66 -3.60 -6.83
CA ASP A 270 -30.65 -4.35 -6.04
C ASP A 270 -30.63 -4.00 -4.53
N MET A 271 -30.64 -2.69 -4.22
CA MET A 271 -30.51 -2.20 -2.84
C MET A 271 -31.64 -2.73 -1.94
N GLU A 272 -31.30 -3.42 -0.86
CA GLU A 272 -32.23 -3.72 0.23
C GLU A 272 -32.38 -2.48 1.12
N TYR A 273 -33.40 -1.67 0.81
CA TYR A 273 -33.67 -0.43 1.48
C TYR A 273 -34.18 -0.62 2.92
N GLY A 274 -33.70 0.18 3.87
CA GLY A 274 -34.07 0.11 5.28
C GLY A 274 -34.15 1.47 5.97
N ALA A 275 -34.90 1.53 7.07
CA ALA A 275 -35.06 2.72 7.89
C ALA A 275 -33.81 3.00 8.74
N ASP A 276 -33.10 1.96 9.16
CA ASP A 276 -31.90 2.04 10.00
C ASP A 276 -30.60 1.87 9.19
N GLY A 277 -30.70 1.55 7.90
CA GLY A 277 -29.61 1.37 6.96
C GLY A 277 -30.05 0.59 5.74
N SER A 278 -29.39 0.81 4.60
CA SER A 278 -29.66 0.13 3.33
C SER A 278 -28.37 -0.57 2.86
N GLY A 279 -28.48 -1.79 2.33
CA GLY A 279 -27.33 -2.62 1.97
C GLY A 279 -27.47 -3.26 0.59
N ALA A 280 -26.33 -3.52 -0.05
CA ALA A 280 -26.26 -4.22 -1.34
C ALA A 280 -24.93 -4.99 -1.47
N ILE A 281 -24.86 -5.88 -2.47
CA ILE A 281 -23.68 -6.72 -2.73
C ILE A 281 -22.73 -6.01 -3.69
N THR A 282 -21.60 -5.51 -3.18
CA THR A 282 -20.61 -4.73 -3.93
C THR A 282 -20.05 -5.48 -5.15
N GLN A 283 -19.88 -6.80 -5.08
CA GLN A 283 -19.37 -7.62 -6.19
C GLN A 283 -20.24 -7.55 -7.46
N ASN A 284 -21.51 -7.17 -7.33
CA ASN A 284 -22.42 -7.08 -8.47
C ASN A 284 -22.24 -5.77 -9.27
N ILE A 285 -21.57 -4.76 -8.73
CA ILE A 285 -21.39 -3.45 -9.38
C ILE A 285 -20.86 -3.58 -10.81
N PRO A 286 -19.76 -4.31 -11.11
CA PRO A 286 -19.20 -4.38 -12.46
C PRO A 286 -20.19 -4.96 -13.48
N GLY A 287 -20.91 -6.00 -13.11
CA GLY A 287 -21.91 -6.61 -13.99
C GLY A 287 -23.01 -5.63 -14.40
N TYR A 288 -23.51 -4.86 -13.43
CA TYR A 288 -24.54 -3.86 -13.69
C TYR A 288 -23.99 -2.63 -14.42
N PHE A 289 -22.79 -2.16 -14.07
CA PHE A 289 -22.15 -1.05 -14.78
C PHE A 289 -21.90 -1.40 -16.25
N ARG A 290 -21.43 -2.63 -16.56
CA ARG A 290 -21.26 -3.06 -17.94
C ARG A 290 -22.60 -3.12 -18.69
N HIS A 291 -23.61 -3.72 -18.08
CA HIS A 291 -24.90 -3.95 -18.75
C HIS A 291 -25.71 -2.68 -18.96
N TYR A 292 -25.84 -1.84 -17.91
CA TYR A 292 -26.74 -0.68 -17.95
C TYR A 292 -26.03 0.64 -18.23
N TYR A 293 -24.74 0.76 -17.94
CA TYR A 293 -23.97 1.97 -18.11
C TYR A 293 -22.89 1.89 -19.20
N GLY A 294 -22.72 0.74 -19.83
CA GLY A 294 -21.80 0.56 -20.96
C GLY A 294 -20.31 0.63 -20.58
N PHE A 295 -19.99 0.27 -19.34
CA PHE A 295 -18.60 0.15 -18.91
C PHE A 295 -17.88 -1.01 -19.60
N PRO A 296 -16.54 -0.98 -19.75
CA PRO A 296 -15.77 -2.07 -20.36
C PRO A 296 -15.65 -3.28 -19.42
N GLU A 297 -15.18 -4.41 -19.97
CA GLU A 297 -14.90 -5.63 -19.19
C GLU A 297 -13.81 -5.44 -18.14
N THR A 298 -12.95 -4.43 -18.31
CA THR A 298 -11.96 -4.03 -17.32
C THR A 298 -12.57 -3.46 -16.03
N CYS A 299 -13.86 -3.08 -16.05
CA CYS A 299 -14.61 -2.83 -14.83
C CYS A 299 -14.90 -4.16 -14.15
N THR A 300 -14.18 -4.47 -13.09
CA THR A 300 -14.21 -5.77 -12.42
C THR A 300 -13.97 -5.68 -10.93
N THR A 301 -14.20 -6.76 -10.21
CA THR A 301 -13.97 -6.87 -8.76
C THR A 301 -12.80 -7.79 -8.50
N TYR A 302 -11.94 -7.43 -7.54
CA TYR A 302 -10.92 -8.29 -6.97
C TYR A 302 -11.07 -8.39 -5.45
N SER A 303 -10.72 -9.56 -4.91
CA SER A 303 -10.66 -9.82 -3.47
C SER A 303 -9.20 -9.92 -3.02
N ARG A 304 -8.86 -9.24 -1.93
CA ARG A 304 -7.51 -9.32 -1.36
C ARG A 304 -7.17 -10.76 -0.94
N ASP A 305 -8.12 -11.41 -0.28
CA ASP A 305 -7.90 -12.74 0.32
C ASP A 305 -7.87 -13.88 -0.69
N ILE A 306 -8.50 -13.69 -1.87
CA ILE A 306 -8.63 -14.73 -2.90
C ILE A 306 -7.66 -14.47 -4.05
N ASP A 307 -7.70 -13.27 -4.65
CA ASP A 307 -6.95 -12.96 -5.87
C ASP A 307 -5.52 -12.48 -5.57
N TYR A 308 -5.33 -11.88 -4.38
CA TYR A 308 -4.09 -11.27 -3.94
C TYR A 308 -3.56 -11.85 -2.61
N ALA A 309 -3.96 -13.05 -2.23
CA ALA A 309 -3.46 -13.71 -1.01
C ALA A 309 -1.93 -13.80 -1.02
N GLY A 310 -1.27 -13.16 -0.03
CA GLY A 310 0.19 -13.09 0.08
C GLY A 310 0.88 -12.22 -0.97
N LYS A 311 0.14 -11.34 -1.67
CA LYS A 311 0.63 -10.44 -2.72
C LYS A 311 0.30 -8.97 -2.40
N ASP A 312 0.69 -8.53 -1.21
CA ASP A 312 0.30 -7.20 -0.72
C ASP A 312 0.83 -6.06 -1.59
N ASN A 313 2.06 -6.17 -2.09
CA ASN A 313 2.60 -5.18 -3.02
C ASN A 313 1.76 -5.07 -4.30
N GLU A 314 1.34 -6.20 -4.88
CA GLU A 314 0.51 -6.23 -6.10
C GLU A 314 -0.89 -5.66 -5.82
N TRP A 315 -1.44 -5.87 -4.61
CA TRP A 315 -2.69 -5.26 -4.19
C TRP A 315 -2.60 -3.74 -4.13
N HIS A 316 -1.54 -3.21 -3.53
CA HIS A 316 -1.28 -1.77 -3.51
C HIS A 316 -1.02 -1.21 -4.91
N GLU A 317 -0.26 -1.91 -5.75
CA GLU A 317 -0.02 -1.52 -7.14
C GLU A 317 -1.31 -1.45 -7.95
N LEU A 318 -2.24 -2.38 -7.76
CA LEU A 318 -3.55 -2.37 -8.40
C LEU A 318 -4.28 -1.06 -8.08
N ILE A 319 -4.42 -0.72 -6.79
CA ILE A 319 -5.12 0.47 -6.33
C ILE A 319 -4.42 1.74 -6.85
N GLN A 320 -3.10 1.84 -6.66
CA GLN A 320 -2.31 2.98 -7.13
C GLN A 320 -2.40 3.17 -8.64
N SER A 321 -2.44 2.07 -9.41
CA SER A 321 -2.55 2.14 -10.86
C SER A 321 -3.88 2.76 -11.31
N GLU A 322 -4.98 2.47 -10.63
CA GLU A 322 -6.28 3.10 -10.91
C GLU A 322 -6.27 4.59 -10.57
N LEU A 323 -5.75 4.94 -9.39
CA LEU A 323 -5.64 6.33 -8.96
C LEU A 323 -4.75 7.16 -9.91
N LYS A 324 -3.63 6.61 -10.35
CA LYS A 324 -2.73 7.23 -11.35
C LYS A 324 -3.41 7.46 -12.71
N ARG A 325 -4.44 6.67 -13.02
CA ARG A 325 -5.28 6.85 -14.22
C ARG A 325 -6.41 7.85 -14.02
N GLY A 326 -6.51 8.48 -12.85
CA GLY A 326 -7.63 9.36 -12.51
C GLY A 326 -8.94 8.62 -12.28
N ARG A 327 -8.90 7.40 -11.76
CA ARG A 327 -10.07 6.57 -11.46
C ARG A 327 -10.16 6.34 -9.96
N ALA A 328 -11.31 6.59 -9.38
CA ALA A 328 -11.59 6.20 -8.01
C ALA A 328 -11.77 4.69 -7.92
N VAL A 329 -11.37 4.11 -6.80
CA VAL A 329 -11.53 2.68 -6.49
C VAL A 329 -12.64 2.54 -5.48
N ILE A 330 -13.73 1.84 -5.83
CA ILE A 330 -14.77 1.51 -4.87
C ILE A 330 -14.24 0.36 -3.99
N TYR A 331 -14.14 0.61 -2.71
CA TYR A 331 -13.60 -0.33 -1.73
C TYR A 331 -14.69 -0.85 -0.81
N ALA A 332 -14.66 -2.13 -0.52
CA ALA A 332 -15.56 -2.75 0.46
C ALA A 332 -14.77 -3.67 1.39
N GLY A 333 -15.14 -3.66 2.65
CA GLY A 333 -14.63 -4.55 3.67
C GLY A 333 -15.69 -4.85 4.70
N ASN A 334 -15.56 -5.98 5.39
CA ASN A 334 -16.40 -6.34 6.52
C ASN A 334 -15.60 -7.20 7.49
N GLU A 335 -15.84 -7.01 8.76
CA GLU A 335 -15.27 -7.80 9.83
C GLU A 335 -16.14 -9.05 10.07
N GLY A 336 -15.66 -10.22 9.64
CA GLY A 336 -16.34 -11.49 9.84
C GLY A 336 -17.79 -11.49 9.33
N ASN A 337 -18.75 -11.72 10.25
CA ASN A 337 -20.20 -11.71 9.96
C ASN A 337 -20.87 -10.35 10.20
N GLN A 338 -20.09 -9.27 10.36
CA GLN A 338 -20.62 -7.93 10.62
C GLN A 338 -21.08 -7.22 9.35
N VAL A 339 -21.81 -6.11 9.52
CA VAL A 339 -22.30 -5.29 8.42
C VAL A 339 -21.10 -4.67 7.71
N GLY A 340 -20.86 -5.08 6.46
CA GLY A 340 -19.81 -4.50 5.62
C GLY A 340 -20.07 -3.05 5.28
N HIS A 341 -19.02 -2.32 4.94
CA HIS A 341 -19.11 -0.96 4.41
C HIS A 341 -18.47 -0.84 3.04
N CYS A 342 -19.02 0.08 2.24
CA CYS A 342 -18.54 0.42 0.91
C CYS A 342 -18.24 1.92 0.86
N PHE A 343 -17.03 2.27 0.41
CA PHE A 343 -16.51 3.63 0.35
C PHE A 343 -15.55 3.78 -0.83
N ASN A 344 -14.95 4.94 -1.03
CA ASN A 344 -14.01 5.16 -2.13
C ASN A 344 -12.60 5.41 -1.62
N LEU A 345 -11.62 4.80 -2.30
CA LEU A 345 -10.23 5.25 -2.30
C LEU A 345 -10.04 6.13 -3.53
N ASP A 346 -9.65 7.38 -3.33
CA ASP A 346 -9.63 8.37 -4.40
C ASP A 346 -8.39 9.27 -4.40
N GLY A 347 -7.39 8.94 -3.59
CA GLY A 347 -6.10 9.60 -3.55
C GLY A 347 -5.02 8.74 -2.89
N TRP A 348 -3.76 9.13 -3.05
CA TRP A 348 -2.61 8.45 -2.46
C TRP A 348 -1.57 9.48 -2.03
N ASP A 349 -1.02 9.35 -0.83
CA ASP A 349 -0.06 10.32 -0.28
C ASP A 349 1.37 10.18 -0.82
N GLY A 350 1.61 9.20 -1.71
CA GLY A 350 2.94 8.88 -2.22
C GLY A 350 3.77 7.99 -1.29
N PHE A 351 3.22 7.63 -0.11
CA PHE A 351 3.85 6.76 0.88
C PHE A 351 3.02 5.49 1.10
N THR A 352 2.26 5.42 2.18
CA THR A 352 1.51 4.23 2.59
C THR A 352 0.01 4.48 2.75
N SER A 353 -0.44 5.74 2.66
CA SER A 353 -1.81 6.10 3.00
C SER A 353 -2.63 6.48 1.77
N TYR A 354 -3.86 5.99 1.72
CA TYR A 354 -4.84 6.28 0.66
C TYR A 354 -5.90 7.22 1.19
N HIS A 355 -6.32 8.21 0.37
CA HIS A 355 -7.45 9.04 0.74
C HIS A 355 -8.74 8.24 0.67
N VAL A 356 -9.49 8.27 1.77
CA VAL A 356 -10.78 7.60 1.94
C VAL A 356 -11.89 8.64 1.96
N ASN A 357 -12.86 8.49 1.07
CA ASN A 357 -14.13 9.19 1.13
C ASN A 357 -15.19 8.22 1.68
N TRP A 358 -15.55 8.40 2.94
CA TRP A 358 -16.43 7.50 3.67
C TRP A 358 -17.91 7.55 3.24
N GLY A 359 -18.31 8.54 2.44
CA GLY A 359 -19.73 8.75 2.14
C GLY A 359 -20.54 9.19 3.38
N TRP A 360 -19.92 9.95 4.27
CA TRP A 360 -20.51 10.47 5.51
C TRP A 360 -20.37 11.99 5.60
N GLY A 361 -20.81 12.69 4.55
CA GLY A 361 -20.80 14.16 4.51
C GLY A 361 -19.42 14.81 4.59
N GLY A 362 -18.34 14.08 4.29
CA GLY A 362 -16.96 14.54 4.40
C GLY A 362 -16.34 14.40 5.79
N VAL A 363 -17.13 14.08 6.81
CA VAL A 363 -16.63 13.86 8.18
C VAL A 363 -15.71 12.63 8.19
N ASN A 364 -14.58 12.77 8.86
CA ASN A 364 -13.51 11.78 8.93
C ASN A 364 -12.88 11.39 7.57
N ASN A 365 -13.20 12.09 6.47
CA ASN A 365 -12.43 11.89 5.24
C ASN A 365 -10.96 12.23 5.48
N GLY A 366 -10.06 11.44 4.91
CA GLY A 366 -8.63 11.64 5.10
C GLY A 366 -7.80 10.50 4.53
N PHE A 367 -6.51 10.55 4.76
CA PHE A 367 -5.60 9.50 4.35
C PHE A 367 -5.48 8.45 5.45
N TYR A 368 -5.64 7.18 5.10
CA TYR A 368 -5.58 6.03 6.01
C TYR A 368 -4.68 4.94 5.42
N THR A 369 -3.97 4.21 6.27
CA THR A 369 -3.29 2.98 5.85
C THR A 369 -4.31 1.88 5.65
N LEU A 370 -4.12 1.03 4.62
CA LEU A 370 -4.97 -0.14 4.41
C LEU A 370 -4.58 -1.29 5.34
N ASP A 371 -3.37 -1.28 5.85
CA ASP A 371 -2.86 -2.22 6.84
C ASP A 371 -1.78 -1.53 7.71
N ASN A 372 -1.47 -2.14 8.84
CA ASN A 372 -0.61 -1.57 9.86
C ASN A 372 0.61 -2.45 10.19
N LEU A 373 0.58 -3.71 9.80
CA LEU A 373 1.60 -4.71 10.17
C LEU A 373 2.57 -5.03 9.03
N GLY A 374 2.22 -4.71 7.77
CA GLY A 374 2.99 -5.08 6.60
C GLY A 374 3.12 -6.61 6.41
N ASP A 375 3.98 -7.03 5.50
CA ASP A 375 4.14 -8.42 5.06
C ASP A 375 4.66 -9.40 6.13
N HIS A 376 4.94 -8.93 7.34
CA HIS A 376 5.67 -9.68 8.36
C HIS A 376 4.81 -10.54 9.28
N VAL A 377 3.47 -10.39 9.23
CA VAL A 377 2.56 -11.12 10.11
C VAL A 377 1.46 -11.80 9.32
N GLN A 378 1.59 -13.11 9.13
CA GLN A 378 0.58 -13.93 8.48
C GLN A 378 -0.75 -13.91 9.25
N GLY A 379 -1.85 -13.60 8.58
CA GLY A 379 -3.20 -13.58 9.18
C GLY A 379 -3.58 -12.24 9.83
N SER A 380 -2.87 -11.15 9.54
CA SER A 380 -3.13 -9.83 10.09
C SER A 380 -4.18 -9.01 9.33
N TYR A 381 -4.71 -9.54 8.25
CA TYR A 381 -5.69 -8.82 7.42
C TYR A 381 -7.12 -9.19 7.84
N PRO A 382 -7.99 -8.19 7.97
CA PRO A 382 -9.41 -8.45 8.15
C PRO A 382 -9.96 -9.15 6.92
N ASP A 383 -10.93 -10.02 7.15
CA ASP A 383 -11.56 -10.83 6.13
C ASP A 383 -12.35 -9.97 5.11
N ASN A 384 -12.40 -10.43 3.85
CA ASN A 384 -13.31 -9.92 2.82
C ASN A 384 -13.04 -8.52 2.26
N HIS A 385 -11.79 -8.05 2.21
CA HIS A 385 -11.46 -6.81 1.49
C HIS A 385 -11.58 -6.99 -0.02
N ARG A 386 -12.33 -6.09 -0.66
CA ARG A 386 -12.61 -6.11 -2.09
C ARG A 386 -12.53 -4.73 -2.70
N VAL A 387 -12.14 -4.69 -3.97
CA VAL A 387 -12.15 -3.48 -4.78
C VAL A 387 -12.95 -3.68 -6.05
N VAL A 388 -13.65 -2.64 -6.47
CA VAL A 388 -14.13 -2.50 -7.84
C VAL A 388 -13.21 -1.51 -8.53
N VAL A 389 -12.56 -1.96 -9.59
CA VAL A 389 -11.61 -1.20 -10.41
C VAL A 389 -12.13 -1.02 -11.82
N GLY A 390 -11.47 -0.19 -12.63
CA GLY A 390 -11.89 0.09 -14.00
C GLY A 390 -13.19 0.90 -14.08
N VAL A 391 -13.49 1.71 -13.06
CA VAL A 391 -14.69 2.57 -13.03
C VAL A 391 -14.46 3.79 -13.93
N ALA A 392 -14.46 3.54 -15.24
CA ALA A 392 -14.30 4.55 -16.29
C ALA A 392 -14.91 4.05 -17.61
N PRO A 393 -15.33 4.94 -18.52
CA PRO A 393 -15.74 4.55 -19.86
C PRO A 393 -14.57 3.88 -20.59
N LYS A 394 -14.89 3.07 -21.60
CA LYS A 394 -13.89 2.44 -22.46
C LYS A 394 -12.98 3.51 -23.09
N SER A 395 -11.67 3.35 -22.89
CA SER A 395 -10.68 4.24 -23.48
C SER A 395 -9.84 3.49 -24.52
N GLU A 396 -9.65 4.11 -25.67
CA GLU A 396 -8.72 3.64 -26.71
C GLU A 396 -7.27 4.10 -26.44
N THR A 397 -7.07 4.90 -25.38
CA THR A 397 -5.73 5.36 -24.99
C THR A 397 -5.07 4.32 -24.11
N PRO A 398 -3.87 3.81 -24.46
CA PRO A 398 -3.09 3.01 -23.52
C PRO A 398 -2.74 3.85 -22.29
N TYR A 399 -2.66 3.21 -21.13
CA TYR A 399 -2.48 3.91 -19.86
C TYR A 399 -1.24 3.48 -19.08
N ASP A 400 -0.61 2.38 -19.47
CA ASP A 400 0.68 1.97 -18.90
C ASP A 400 1.48 1.11 -19.90
N ILE A 401 2.79 1.09 -19.71
CA ILE A 401 3.72 0.20 -20.40
C ILE A 401 4.54 -0.49 -19.32
N ARG A 402 4.70 -1.81 -19.42
CA ARG A 402 5.53 -2.61 -18.51
C ARG A 402 6.62 -3.33 -19.27
N LEU A 403 7.81 -3.40 -18.67
CA LEU A 403 8.88 -4.29 -19.05
C LEU A 403 8.93 -5.45 -18.06
N SER A 404 9.11 -6.68 -18.52
CA SER A 404 9.25 -7.84 -17.63
C SER A 404 10.47 -7.71 -16.71
N THR A 405 11.49 -6.96 -17.13
CA THR A 405 12.62 -6.54 -16.30
C THR A 405 13.16 -5.20 -16.76
N THR A 406 13.68 -4.38 -15.85
CA THR A 406 14.45 -3.16 -16.15
C THR A 406 15.96 -3.38 -16.06
N ARG A 407 16.41 -4.60 -15.78
CA ARG A 407 17.84 -4.93 -15.68
C ARG A 407 18.39 -5.36 -17.02
N VAL A 408 19.55 -4.80 -17.39
CA VAL A 408 20.22 -5.12 -18.63
C VAL A 408 21.69 -5.42 -18.34
N LYS A 409 22.20 -6.55 -18.86
CA LYS A 409 23.59 -6.96 -18.66
C LYS A 409 24.53 -6.09 -19.50
N ILE A 410 25.58 -5.56 -18.88
CA ILE A 410 26.69 -4.91 -19.58
C ILE A 410 27.39 -5.96 -20.46
N GLY A 411 27.70 -5.58 -21.69
CA GLY A 411 28.28 -6.47 -22.70
C GLY A 411 27.22 -7.16 -23.57
N THR A 412 25.93 -6.93 -23.37
CA THR A 412 24.87 -7.43 -24.25
C THR A 412 25.04 -6.82 -25.64
N PRO A 413 25.23 -7.63 -26.73
CA PRO A 413 25.36 -7.12 -28.08
C PRO A 413 24.06 -6.61 -28.66
N ALA A 414 24.11 -5.92 -29.80
CA ALA A 414 22.90 -5.53 -30.54
C ALA A 414 22.07 -6.73 -30.98
N GLY A 415 20.77 -6.55 -31.05
CA GLY A 415 19.80 -7.54 -31.52
C GLY A 415 19.37 -8.60 -30.51
N VAL A 416 19.73 -8.45 -29.24
CA VAL A 416 19.32 -9.37 -28.15
C VAL A 416 18.06 -8.86 -27.48
N ALA A 417 17.04 -9.73 -27.31
CA ALA A 417 15.87 -9.45 -26.50
C ALA A 417 16.25 -9.47 -25.01
N VAL A 418 15.93 -8.40 -24.28
CA VAL A 418 16.29 -8.23 -22.87
C VAL A 418 15.09 -8.13 -21.95
N ALA A 419 13.90 -7.88 -22.49
CA ALA A 419 12.63 -7.89 -21.74
C ALA A 419 11.44 -8.14 -22.65
N ASP A 420 10.32 -8.58 -22.09
CA ASP A 420 9.02 -8.51 -22.73
C ASP A 420 8.37 -7.16 -22.47
N VAL A 421 7.59 -6.66 -23.43
CA VAL A 421 6.88 -5.38 -23.36
C VAL A 421 5.37 -5.66 -23.30
N THR A 422 4.71 -5.19 -22.27
CA THR A 422 3.26 -5.25 -22.14
C THR A 422 2.68 -3.85 -22.15
N VAL A 423 1.74 -3.58 -23.05
CA VAL A 423 0.96 -2.34 -23.04
C VAL A 423 -0.37 -2.62 -22.35
N LEU A 424 -0.71 -1.83 -21.35
CA LEU A 424 -1.97 -1.93 -20.66
C LEU A 424 -2.97 -0.91 -21.23
N SER A 425 -4.16 -1.40 -21.60
CA SER A 425 -5.28 -0.60 -22.10
C SER A 425 -6.61 -1.26 -21.76
N ASP A 426 -7.71 -0.56 -21.97
CA ASP A 426 -9.06 -1.12 -21.86
C ASP A 426 -9.46 -1.95 -23.09
N MET A 427 -8.52 -2.15 -24.03
CA MET A 427 -8.69 -2.88 -25.27
C MET A 427 -7.67 -4.03 -25.34
N PRO A 428 -8.02 -5.24 -24.86
CA PRO A 428 -7.06 -6.35 -24.73
C PRO A 428 -6.47 -6.82 -26.08
N ASP A 429 -7.21 -6.65 -27.18
CA ASP A 429 -6.79 -7.07 -28.52
C ASP A 429 -6.17 -5.93 -29.36
N ALA A 430 -5.86 -4.78 -28.72
CA ALA A 430 -5.34 -3.63 -29.42
C ALA A 430 -3.91 -3.85 -29.92
N GLU A 431 -3.64 -3.41 -31.14
CA GLU A 431 -2.30 -3.42 -31.73
C GLU A 431 -1.62 -2.05 -31.56
N TYR A 432 -0.32 -2.08 -31.24
CA TYR A 432 0.48 -0.89 -30.96
C TYR A 432 1.70 -0.77 -31.88
N GLU A 433 2.00 0.47 -32.26
CA GLU A 433 3.29 0.89 -32.78
C GLU A 433 4.11 1.50 -31.65
N PHE A 434 5.44 1.42 -31.73
CA PHE A 434 6.32 1.93 -30.69
C PHE A 434 7.29 2.96 -31.23
N GLU A 435 7.37 4.09 -30.54
CA GLU A 435 8.42 5.11 -30.71
C GLU A 435 9.29 5.13 -29.46
N LEU A 436 10.61 5.13 -29.64
CA LEU A 436 11.55 5.20 -28.53
C LEU A 436 12.43 6.44 -28.62
N LYS A 437 12.75 6.99 -27.44
CA LYS A 437 13.72 8.08 -27.26
C LYS A 437 14.74 7.66 -26.21
N GLY A 438 15.99 7.99 -26.40
CA GLY A 438 17.04 7.78 -25.38
C GLY A 438 17.01 8.85 -24.29
N MET A 439 18.07 8.90 -23.50
CA MET A 439 18.23 9.88 -22.42
C MET A 439 18.11 11.33 -22.94
N MET A 440 17.42 12.18 -22.18
CA MET A 440 17.37 13.62 -22.46
C MET A 440 18.75 14.23 -22.22
N GLN A 441 19.23 15.01 -23.20
CA GLN A 441 20.49 15.71 -23.19
C GLN A 441 20.36 17.18 -22.79
N PHE A 442 21.48 17.80 -22.43
CA PHE A 442 21.51 19.24 -22.18
C PHE A 442 21.05 20.00 -23.44
N GLY A 443 20.06 20.87 -23.27
CA GLY A 443 19.44 21.59 -24.40
C GLY A 443 18.09 21.03 -24.87
N GLY A 444 17.55 20.00 -24.20
CA GLY A 444 16.19 19.50 -24.42
C GLY A 444 16.04 18.54 -25.61
N THR A 445 17.14 18.05 -26.17
CA THR A 445 17.14 17.02 -27.21
C THR A 445 17.28 15.62 -26.60
N TYR A 446 16.78 14.59 -27.29
CA TYR A 446 16.95 13.21 -26.87
C TYR A 446 18.10 12.55 -27.63
N ALA A 447 18.86 11.70 -26.92
CA ALA A 447 19.84 10.83 -27.56
C ALA A 447 19.12 9.77 -28.41
N GLU A 448 19.84 9.24 -29.41
CA GLU A 448 19.41 8.04 -30.13
C GLU A 448 19.24 6.88 -29.15
N PRO A 449 18.06 6.19 -29.14
CA PRO A 449 17.83 5.10 -28.22
C PRO A 449 18.81 3.94 -28.45
N SER A 450 19.14 3.26 -27.37
CA SER A 450 19.98 2.05 -27.39
C SER A 450 19.13 0.79 -27.52
N TYR A 451 17.83 0.95 -27.67
CA TYR A 451 16.83 -0.11 -27.64
C TYR A 451 15.74 0.13 -28.68
N GLU A 452 15.07 -0.94 -29.05
CA GLU A 452 13.86 -0.93 -29.88
C GLU A 452 12.82 -1.90 -29.33
N VAL A 453 11.54 -1.69 -29.67
CA VAL A 453 10.46 -2.64 -29.39
C VAL A 453 9.96 -3.21 -30.71
N ARG A 454 9.91 -4.53 -30.81
CA ARG A 454 9.29 -5.26 -31.91
C ARG A 454 8.71 -6.57 -31.39
N ASP A 455 7.58 -6.98 -31.94
CA ASP A 455 6.90 -8.24 -31.61
C ASP A 455 6.71 -8.44 -30.08
N GLY A 456 6.36 -7.35 -29.35
CA GLY A 456 6.17 -7.37 -27.90
C GLY A 456 7.45 -7.59 -27.07
N LYS A 457 8.62 -7.45 -27.69
CA LYS A 457 9.91 -7.62 -27.00
C LYS A 457 10.79 -6.38 -27.10
N PHE A 458 11.59 -6.15 -26.07
CA PHE A 458 12.53 -5.04 -25.94
C PHE A 458 13.92 -5.53 -26.29
N TYR A 459 14.47 -5.02 -27.38
CA TYR A 459 15.76 -5.42 -27.94
C TYR A 459 16.81 -4.33 -27.79
N THR A 460 18.07 -4.73 -27.63
CA THR A 460 19.23 -3.83 -27.78
C THR A 460 19.48 -3.49 -29.25
N THR A 461 19.78 -2.22 -29.56
CA THR A 461 20.19 -1.78 -30.92
C THR A 461 21.70 -1.60 -31.09
N LYS A 462 22.43 -1.62 -29.98
CA LYS A 462 23.90 -1.50 -29.93
C LYS A 462 24.48 -2.25 -28.74
N LEU A 463 25.81 -2.40 -28.68
CA LEU A 463 26.46 -3.00 -27.51
C LEU A 463 26.19 -2.15 -26.26
N ILE A 464 25.75 -2.81 -25.19
CA ILE A 464 25.46 -2.16 -23.92
C ILE A 464 26.74 -2.03 -23.10
N GLU A 465 27.13 -0.80 -22.82
CA GLU A 465 28.25 -0.44 -21.98
C GLU A 465 27.76 0.29 -20.72
N ASP A 466 28.58 0.37 -19.68
CA ASP A 466 28.21 1.17 -18.49
C ASP A 466 28.32 2.68 -18.78
N LYS A 467 27.37 3.16 -19.56
CA LYS A 467 27.24 4.57 -19.95
C LYS A 467 25.84 5.07 -19.66
N ALA A 468 25.71 6.32 -19.25
CA ALA A 468 24.43 6.95 -18.92
C ALA A 468 23.40 6.85 -20.05
N VAL A 469 23.83 6.92 -21.31
CA VAL A 469 22.95 6.82 -22.50
C VAL A 469 22.22 5.48 -22.63
N HIS A 470 22.69 4.42 -21.96
CA HIS A 470 22.04 3.13 -21.94
C HIS A 470 21.10 2.92 -20.72
N LYS A 471 21.10 3.86 -19.76
CA LYS A 471 20.38 3.76 -18.48
C LYS A 471 18.97 4.34 -18.53
N THR A 472 18.61 5.08 -19.57
CA THR A 472 17.29 5.69 -19.67
C THR A 472 16.72 5.53 -21.06
N VAL A 473 15.46 5.11 -21.14
CA VAL A 473 14.69 5.05 -22.37
C VAL A 473 13.27 5.52 -22.12
N TYR A 474 12.71 6.24 -23.07
CA TYR A 474 11.29 6.57 -23.13
C TYR A 474 10.66 5.68 -24.18
N ILE A 475 9.61 4.96 -23.81
CA ILE A 475 8.83 4.10 -24.71
C ILE A 475 7.47 4.74 -24.86
N LYS A 476 7.07 5.03 -26.09
CA LYS A 476 5.72 5.52 -26.43
C LYS A 476 5.00 4.43 -27.20
N ALA A 477 3.90 3.93 -26.65
CA ALA A 477 2.97 3.02 -27.31
C ALA A 477 1.88 3.85 -28.00
N ILE A 478 1.62 3.61 -29.28
CA ILE A 478 0.65 4.32 -30.10
C ILE A 478 -0.36 3.29 -30.61
N HIS A 479 -1.62 3.43 -30.24
CA HIS A 479 -2.69 2.57 -30.75
C HIS A 479 -2.83 2.74 -32.27
N LYS A 480 -2.77 1.64 -33.02
CA LYS A 480 -2.67 1.72 -34.49
C LYS A 480 -3.88 2.38 -35.15
N GLU A 481 -5.08 2.13 -34.65
CA GLU A 481 -6.31 2.66 -35.24
C GLU A 481 -6.60 4.09 -34.81
N SER A 482 -6.73 4.35 -33.49
CA SER A 482 -7.11 5.67 -32.97
C SER A 482 -5.98 6.68 -32.93
N ARG A 483 -4.71 6.23 -33.04
CA ARG A 483 -3.49 7.03 -32.87
C ARG A 483 -3.31 7.61 -31.47
N ASN A 484 -4.17 7.24 -30.52
CA ASN A 484 -3.98 7.58 -29.12
C ASN A 484 -2.71 6.94 -28.58
N SER A 485 -1.99 7.62 -27.71
CA SER A 485 -0.68 7.14 -27.26
C SER A 485 -0.41 7.43 -25.80
N TYR A 486 0.47 6.61 -25.22
CA TYR A 486 1.01 6.79 -23.89
C TYR A 486 2.55 6.64 -23.94
N GLU A 487 3.26 7.53 -23.25
CA GLU A 487 4.73 7.51 -23.17
C GLU A 487 5.15 7.29 -21.72
N LYS A 488 6.09 6.37 -21.49
CA LYS A 488 6.65 6.09 -20.16
C LYS A 488 8.15 6.08 -20.20
N LYS A 489 8.77 6.71 -19.19
CA LYS A 489 10.19 6.66 -18.92
C LYS A 489 10.54 5.39 -18.16
N PHE A 490 11.62 4.73 -18.57
CA PHE A 490 12.23 3.62 -17.86
C PHE A 490 13.67 3.96 -17.50
N ASP A 491 14.00 3.82 -16.22
CA ASP A 491 15.39 3.88 -15.74
C ASP A 491 15.91 2.44 -15.60
N LEU A 492 16.85 2.09 -16.50
CA LEU A 492 17.37 0.74 -16.61
C LEU A 492 18.58 0.55 -15.69
N GLN A 493 18.63 -0.58 -15.03
CA GLN A 493 19.74 -0.99 -14.18
C GLN A 493 20.76 -1.78 -14.98
N LEU A 494 21.95 -1.22 -15.18
CA LEU A 494 23.03 -1.92 -15.87
C LEU A 494 23.87 -2.70 -14.85
N SER A 495 24.08 -4.00 -15.09
CA SER A 495 24.81 -4.90 -14.20
C SER A 495 25.93 -5.63 -14.96
N THR A 496 27.10 -5.75 -14.34
CA THR A 496 28.21 -6.58 -14.84
C THR A 496 28.08 -8.04 -14.45
N SER A 497 27.35 -8.33 -13.37
CA SER A 497 27.03 -9.67 -12.89
C SER A 497 25.66 -10.08 -13.40
N GLY A 498 25.54 -11.26 -13.98
CA GLY A 498 24.26 -11.85 -14.39
C GLY A 498 23.48 -12.43 -13.22
N ILE A 499 23.52 -11.79 -12.04
CA ILE A 499 22.70 -12.22 -10.90
C ILE A 499 21.41 -11.45 -10.95
N ASP A 500 20.36 -12.11 -11.37
CA ASP A 500 18.99 -11.62 -11.26
C ASP A 500 18.51 -11.76 -9.80
N GLU A 501 18.06 -10.65 -9.19
CA GLU A 501 17.20 -10.75 -7.99
C GLU A 501 15.90 -11.53 -8.29
N VAL A 502 15.48 -11.57 -9.54
CA VAL A 502 14.42 -12.43 -10.04
C VAL A 502 14.66 -13.89 -9.69
N LEU A 503 15.90 -14.38 -9.81
CA LEU A 503 16.27 -15.72 -9.33
C LEU A 503 16.09 -15.88 -7.81
N ALA A 504 16.21 -14.82 -7.02
CA ALA A 504 16.02 -14.90 -5.57
C ALA A 504 14.54 -15.09 -5.20
N GLU A 505 13.62 -14.45 -5.90
CA GLU A 505 12.18 -14.61 -5.68
C GLU A 505 11.67 -15.95 -6.22
N ASP A 506 12.23 -16.43 -7.33
CA ASP A 506 11.87 -17.71 -7.94
C ASP A 506 12.41 -18.93 -7.19
N VAL A 507 13.41 -18.77 -6.32
CA VAL A 507 13.92 -19.84 -5.46
C VAL A 507 13.08 -19.93 -4.19
N LYS A 508 12.29 -20.99 -4.05
CA LYS A 508 11.48 -21.24 -2.87
C LYS A 508 12.11 -22.36 -2.04
N ILE A 509 11.98 -22.25 -0.73
CA ILE A 509 12.40 -23.30 0.20
C ILE A 509 11.28 -23.57 1.20
N TYR A 510 10.94 -24.83 1.38
CA TYR A 510 9.88 -25.23 2.31
C TYR A 510 10.05 -26.69 2.80
N PRO A 511 9.44 -27.05 3.97
CA PRO A 511 8.80 -26.15 4.92
C PRO A 511 9.82 -25.29 5.68
N VAL A 512 9.44 -24.08 6.04
CA VAL A 512 10.22 -23.24 6.97
C VAL A 512 9.29 -22.87 8.12
N PRO A 513 9.55 -23.35 9.36
CA PRO A 513 10.69 -24.16 9.78
C PRO A 513 10.68 -25.60 9.25
N ALA A 514 11.88 -26.14 8.95
CA ALA A 514 12.09 -27.53 8.58
C ALA A 514 12.26 -28.44 9.84
N THR A 515 11.92 -29.70 9.69
CA THR A 515 12.22 -30.74 10.70
C THR A 515 13.26 -31.72 10.17
N ASP A 516 12.85 -32.60 9.26
CA ASP A 516 13.68 -33.65 8.70
C ASP A 516 14.13 -33.36 7.28
N VAL A 517 13.33 -32.58 6.54
CA VAL A 517 13.49 -32.37 5.11
C VAL A 517 13.28 -30.91 4.78
N LEU A 518 14.12 -30.37 3.89
CA LEU A 518 13.96 -29.06 3.24
C LEU A 518 13.83 -29.28 1.73
N THR A 519 12.76 -28.80 1.13
CA THR A 519 12.58 -28.78 -0.32
C THR A 519 13.09 -27.48 -0.88
N ILE A 520 13.84 -27.55 -1.97
CA ILE A 520 14.36 -26.43 -2.74
C ILE A 520 13.67 -26.46 -4.10
N GLU A 521 12.86 -25.46 -4.39
CA GLU A 521 12.23 -25.28 -5.69
C GLU A 521 12.94 -24.14 -6.43
N VAL A 522 13.39 -24.41 -7.65
CA VAL A 522 14.22 -23.51 -8.45
C VAL A 522 13.66 -23.37 -9.86
N PRO A 523 13.85 -22.21 -10.50
CA PRO A 523 13.34 -21.98 -11.88
C PRO A 523 14.10 -22.81 -12.93
N TYR A 524 15.35 -23.19 -12.66
CA TYR A 524 16.20 -23.96 -13.55
C TYR A 524 16.74 -25.19 -12.85
N ALA A 525 16.60 -26.36 -13.50
CA ALA A 525 17.07 -27.66 -13.02
C ALA A 525 18.60 -27.79 -13.22
N GLU A 526 19.37 -26.82 -12.74
CA GLU A 526 20.84 -26.80 -12.80
C GLU A 526 21.44 -26.02 -11.65
N GLY A 527 22.60 -26.40 -11.18
CA GLY A 527 23.34 -25.66 -10.16
C GLY A 527 23.73 -26.51 -8.94
N LYS A 528 24.12 -25.80 -7.89
CA LYS A 528 24.57 -26.41 -6.63
C LYS A 528 23.90 -25.72 -5.45
N TYR A 529 23.62 -26.50 -4.43
CA TYR A 529 23.24 -25.92 -3.13
C TYR A 529 24.33 -26.14 -2.08
N ALA A 530 24.38 -25.24 -1.11
CA ALA A 530 25.15 -25.42 0.11
C ALA A 530 24.40 -24.84 1.32
N ILE A 531 24.43 -25.54 2.43
CA ILE A 531 23.83 -25.13 3.70
C ILE A 531 24.93 -24.67 4.64
N TYR A 532 24.79 -23.47 5.20
CA TYR A 532 25.73 -22.85 6.13
C TYR A 532 25.08 -22.63 7.50
N ASN A 533 25.86 -22.75 8.57
CA ASN A 533 25.45 -22.25 9.88
C ASN A 533 25.63 -20.71 9.96
N VAL A 534 25.17 -20.12 11.07
CA VAL A 534 25.28 -18.66 11.32
C VAL A 534 26.72 -18.16 11.43
N ALA A 535 27.70 -19.04 11.62
CA ALA A 535 29.14 -18.70 11.60
C ALA A 535 29.75 -18.75 10.18
N GLY A 536 28.95 -19.06 9.14
CA GLY A 536 29.40 -19.14 7.75
C GLY A 536 30.13 -20.46 7.40
N MET A 537 30.07 -21.47 8.26
CA MET A 537 30.66 -22.78 7.99
C MET A 537 29.68 -23.63 7.16
N ALA A 538 30.14 -24.16 6.03
CA ALA A 538 29.36 -25.08 5.21
C ALA A 538 29.19 -26.43 5.94
N LEU A 539 27.96 -26.88 6.05
CA LEU A 539 27.58 -28.12 6.74
C LEU A 539 27.19 -29.22 5.74
N GLN A 540 26.58 -28.84 4.64
CA GLN A 540 26.07 -29.75 3.61
C GLN A 540 26.07 -29.05 2.24
N SER A 541 26.27 -29.85 1.16
CA SER A 541 26.16 -29.35 -0.21
C SER A 541 25.79 -30.48 -1.16
N GLY A 542 25.24 -30.14 -2.32
CA GLY A 542 24.88 -31.08 -3.39
C GLY A 542 24.61 -30.38 -4.71
N GLU A 543 24.36 -31.19 -5.73
CA GLU A 543 23.93 -30.71 -7.06
C GLU A 543 22.40 -30.54 -7.11
N ILE A 544 21.94 -29.67 -8.00
CA ILE A 544 20.52 -29.47 -8.34
C ILE A 544 20.34 -29.84 -9.80
N ASP A 545 19.72 -30.94 -10.06
CA ASP A 545 19.48 -31.54 -11.37
C ASP A 545 17.98 -31.60 -11.72
N ASP A 546 17.11 -31.14 -10.80
CA ASP A 546 15.65 -31.05 -10.99
C ASP A 546 15.14 -29.72 -10.40
N ASN A 547 14.03 -29.21 -10.95
CA ASN A 547 13.40 -27.99 -10.46
C ASN A 547 12.92 -28.09 -9.01
N VAL A 548 12.76 -29.30 -8.48
CA VAL A 548 12.37 -29.56 -7.08
C VAL A 548 13.34 -30.57 -6.49
N THR A 549 14.23 -30.11 -5.62
CA THR A 549 15.24 -30.95 -4.95
C THR A 549 14.91 -31.05 -3.46
N THR A 550 14.94 -32.25 -2.93
CA THR A 550 14.66 -32.50 -1.50
C THR A 550 15.97 -32.79 -0.76
N VAL A 551 16.22 -32.08 0.33
CA VAL A 551 17.46 -32.17 1.13
C VAL A 551 17.12 -32.67 2.54
N ASP A 552 17.80 -33.72 2.97
CA ASP A 552 17.69 -34.22 4.36
C ASP A 552 18.45 -33.26 5.31
N VAL A 553 17.71 -32.65 6.24
CA VAL A 553 18.22 -31.74 7.27
C VAL A 553 18.05 -32.29 8.70
N SER A 554 17.64 -33.54 8.84
CA SER A 554 17.40 -34.20 10.13
C SER A 554 18.64 -34.25 11.04
N ASN A 555 19.83 -34.22 10.45
CA ASN A 555 21.10 -34.20 11.15
C ASN A 555 21.56 -32.81 11.60
N LEU A 556 20.84 -31.75 11.22
CA LEU A 556 21.14 -30.38 11.65
C LEU A 556 20.55 -30.10 13.04
N SER A 557 21.32 -29.47 13.90
CA SER A 557 20.83 -29.02 15.21
C SER A 557 19.73 -27.95 15.04
N LYS A 558 18.82 -27.85 16.02
CA LYS A 558 17.82 -26.78 16.05
C LYS A 558 18.50 -25.41 15.99
N GLY A 559 18.08 -24.57 15.07
CA GLY A 559 18.69 -23.24 14.87
C GLY A 559 18.45 -22.66 13.49
N SER A 560 19.06 -21.49 13.24
CA SER A 560 18.99 -20.77 11.97
C SER A 560 20.14 -21.17 11.06
N TYR A 561 19.83 -21.30 9.77
CA TYR A 561 20.75 -21.70 8.71
C TYR A 561 20.55 -20.85 7.47
N MET A 562 21.54 -20.82 6.60
CA MET A 562 21.50 -20.21 5.27
C MET A 562 21.65 -21.30 4.21
N LEU A 563 20.73 -21.33 3.25
CA LEU A 563 20.87 -22.08 2.01
C LEU A 563 21.43 -21.15 0.94
N GLN A 564 22.49 -21.54 0.30
CA GLN A 564 23.03 -20.92 -0.90
C GLN A 564 22.70 -21.81 -2.10
N TYR A 565 22.06 -21.24 -3.11
CA TYR A 565 21.88 -21.85 -4.44
C TYR A 565 22.77 -21.12 -5.43
N SER A 566 23.58 -21.85 -6.17
CA SER A 566 24.58 -21.31 -7.11
C SER A 566 24.40 -21.92 -8.49
N THR A 567 24.30 -21.09 -9.52
CA THR A 567 24.26 -21.48 -10.93
C THR A 567 25.35 -20.77 -11.73
N SER A 568 25.46 -21.08 -13.02
CA SER A 568 26.25 -20.29 -13.96
C SER A 568 25.79 -18.83 -14.07
N GLN A 569 24.54 -18.55 -13.65
CA GLN A 569 23.88 -17.25 -13.73
C GLN A 569 24.01 -16.43 -12.43
N GLY A 570 24.38 -17.05 -11.30
CA GLY A 570 24.56 -16.33 -10.05
C GLY A 570 24.35 -17.17 -8.78
N VAL A 571 24.25 -16.48 -7.67
CA VAL A 571 24.10 -17.09 -6.33
C VAL A 571 22.92 -16.46 -5.61
N VAL A 572 22.02 -17.30 -5.10
CA VAL A 572 20.90 -16.92 -4.25
C VAL A 572 21.10 -17.45 -2.85
N VAL A 573 20.81 -16.64 -1.83
CA VAL A 573 20.87 -17.07 -0.41
C VAL A 573 19.50 -16.89 0.22
N LYS A 574 19.01 -17.97 0.86
CA LYS A 574 17.76 -17.99 1.65
C LYS A 574 18.06 -18.42 3.08
N SER A 575 17.41 -17.82 4.05
CA SER A 575 17.48 -18.25 5.44
C SER A 575 16.35 -19.22 5.78
N PHE A 576 16.63 -20.22 6.65
CA PHE A 576 15.63 -21.13 7.17
C PHE A 576 15.93 -21.56 8.61
N ILE A 577 14.94 -22.13 9.25
CA ILE A 577 15.03 -22.58 10.65
C ILE A 577 14.80 -24.10 10.69
N VAL A 578 15.62 -24.80 11.46
CA VAL A 578 15.39 -26.23 11.83
C VAL A 578 14.83 -26.27 13.25
N LYS A 579 13.72 -27.04 13.44
CA LYS A 579 13.03 -27.22 14.75
C LYS A 579 13.42 -28.46 15.49
#